data_e13cd01c412a8befb6906183901638e1
#
_entry.id   e13cd01c412a8befb6906183901638e1
#
_cell.length_a   1.000
_cell.length_b   1.000
_cell.length_c   1.000
_cell.angle_alpha   90.00
_cell.angle_beta   90.00
_cell.angle_gamma   90.00
#
_symmetry.space_group_name_H-M   'P 1'
#
loop_
_entity.id
_entity.type
_entity.pdbx_description
1 polymer ?
#
loop_
_entity_poly.entity_id
_entity_poly.type
_entity_poly.pdbx_seq_one_letter_code
_entity_poly.pdbx_strand_id
1 'polypeptide(L)'
;ALEWSERAEDGGDPLPFEVELSIPKRVDRQAALVGDDEFMFIDVPPGDENAIEAAIAVSDFIILPTRSAAADLSRVWELRDAVNGTPHAVLLTFARKGTSALEAAREALEAEDMPHFETEIPLREDMHLAFGYCPGPDMHGYDKVADEIMEMMK
;
A
#
# COMPACT_ATOMS: atom_id res chain seq x y z
N ALA A 1 7.16 -8.11 -2.09
CA ALA A 1 6.47 -8.58 -3.33
C ALA A 1 7.22 -9.71 -4.02
N LEU A 2 8.55 -9.62 -4.28
CA LEU A 2 9.31 -10.58 -5.09
C LEU A 2 9.20 -12.04 -4.58
N GLU A 3 9.48 -12.29 -3.29
CA GLU A 3 9.38 -13.64 -2.71
C GLU A 3 7.98 -14.26 -2.86
N TRP A 4 6.93 -13.43 -2.81
CA TRP A 4 5.57 -13.91 -3.06
C TRP A 4 5.41 -14.39 -4.50
N SER A 5 5.87 -13.58 -5.47
CA SER A 5 5.78 -13.91 -6.90
C SER A 5 6.53 -15.20 -7.23
N GLU A 6 7.77 -15.34 -6.74
CA GLU A 6 8.60 -16.54 -6.93
C GLU A 6 7.92 -17.80 -6.37
N ARG A 7 7.36 -17.72 -5.15
CA ARG A 7 6.64 -18.84 -4.55
C ARG A 7 5.36 -19.23 -5.30
N ALA A 8 4.61 -18.23 -5.79
CA ALA A 8 3.40 -18.46 -6.57
C ALA A 8 3.73 -19.16 -7.91
N GLU A 9 4.81 -18.73 -8.57
CA GLU A 9 5.31 -19.35 -9.79
C GLU A 9 5.76 -20.80 -9.55
N ASP A 10 6.57 -21.05 -8.53
CA ASP A 10 7.04 -22.38 -8.12
C ASP A 10 5.87 -23.30 -7.74
N GLY A 11 4.82 -22.75 -7.17
CA GLY A 11 3.57 -23.46 -6.83
C GLY A 11 2.66 -23.74 -8.03
N GLY A 12 2.97 -23.22 -9.21
CA GLY A 12 2.16 -23.38 -10.42
C GLY A 12 0.90 -22.51 -10.47
N ASP A 13 0.83 -21.47 -9.64
CA ASP A 13 -0.26 -20.48 -9.55
C ASP A 13 0.31 -19.06 -9.60
N PRO A 14 0.94 -18.65 -10.74
CA PRO A 14 1.65 -17.39 -10.86
C PRO A 14 0.72 -16.18 -10.69
N LEU A 15 1.27 -15.07 -10.22
CA LEU A 15 0.54 -13.80 -10.17
C LEU A 15 0.17 -13.34 -11.59
N PRO A 16 -0.99 -12.66 -11.77
CA PRO A 16 -1.44 -12.20 -13.08
C PRO A 16 -0.71 -10.94 -13.57
N PHE A 17 0.35 -10.53 -12.91
CA PHE A 17 1.17 -9.37 -13.22
C PHE A 17 2.65 -9.68 -12.95
N GLU A 18 3.53 -8.95 -13.60
CA GLU A 18 4.96 -9.09 -13.43
C GLU A 18 5.45 -8.40 -12.14
N VAL A 19 6.42 -9.04 -11.46
CA VAL A 19 7.08 -8.47 -10.27
C VAL A 19 8.58 -8.47 -10.51
N GLU A 20 9.18 -7.30 -10.55
CA GLU A 20 10.61 -7.11 -10.76
C GLU A 20 11.30 -6.53 -9.52
N LEU A 21 12.54 -6.96 -9.30
CA LEU A 21 13.42 -6.29 -8.35
C LEU A 21 14.01 -5.03 -8.99
N SER A 22 13.86 -3.91 -8.32
CA SER A 22 14.46 -2.65 -8.77
C SER A 22 15.43 -2.08 -7.72
N ILE A 23 16.18 -1.07 -8.16
CA ILE A 23 17.02 -0.25 -7.30
C ILE A 23 16.63 1.22 -7.46
N PRO A 24 16.82 2.09 -6.45
CA PRO A 24 16.39 3.48 -6.48
C PRO A 24 16.75 4.24 -7.78
N LYS A 25 17.95 3.99 -8.32
CA LYS A 25 18.45 4.65 -9.54
C LYS A 25 17.75 4.23 -10.86
N ARG A 26 16.86 3.25 -10.82
CA ARG A 26 16.14 2.74 -12.01
C ARG A 26 14.64 3.03 -11.97
N VAL A 27 14.12 3.37 -10.80
CA VAL A 27 12.67 3.55 -10.60
C VAL A 27 12.10 4.62 -11.52
N ASP A 28 12.82 5.74 -11.72
CA ASP A 28 12.46 6.82 -12.63
C ASP A 28 12.27 6.35 -14.09
N ARG A 29 13.18 5.50 -14.56
CA ARG A 29 13.11 4.94 -15.91
C ARG A 29 12.01 3.92 -16.07
N GLN A 30 11.76 3.12 -15.04
CA GLN A 30 10.67 2.15 -15.05
C GLN A 30 9.32 2.86 -15.03
N ALA A 31 9.15 3.88 -14.19
CA ALA A 31 7.96 4.71 -14.15
C ALA A 31 7.68 5.38 -15.51
N ALA A 32 8.71 5.87 -16.18
CA ALA A 32 8.57 6.51 -17.50
C ALA A 32 8.15 5.54 -18.64
N LEU A 33 8.16 4.24 -18.41
CA LEU A 33 7.74 3.22 -19.37
C LEU A 33 6.29 2.77 -19.17
N VAL A 34 5.66 3.17 -18.07
CA VAL A 34 4.26 2.85 -17.75
C VAL A 34 3.34 3.62 -18.70
N GLY A 35 2.45 2.92 -19.38
CA GLY A 35 1.47 3.50 -20.31
C GLY A 35 0.31 4.18 -19.57
N ASP A 36 -0.45 5.01 -20.30
CA ASP A 36 -1.55 5.81 -19.74
C ASP A 36 -2.67 4.96 -19.08
N ASP A 37 -2.84 3.71 -19.51
CA ASP A 37 -3.84 2.77 -18.99
C ASP A 37 -3.21 1.67 -18.10
N GLU A 38 -1.97 1.86 -17.66
CA GLU A 38 -1.22 0.90 -16.86
C GLU A 38 -0.93 1.44 -15.46
N PHE A 39 -0.73 0.51 -14.51
CA PHE A 39 -0.35 0.84 -13.13
C PHE A 39 0.95 0.13 -12.77
N MET A 40 1.85 0.87 -12.14
CA MET A 40 3.04 0.34 -11.50
C MET A 40 2.96 0.55 -9.98
N PHE A 41 3.04 -0.53 -9.23
CA PHE A 41 3.15 -0.46 -7.77
C PHE A 41 4.61 -0.58 -7.35
N ILE A 42 5.09 0.37 -6.56
CA ILE A 42 6.45 0.39 -6.03
C ILE A 42 6.39 -0.05 -4.57
N ASP A 43 6.77 -1.30 -4.31
CA ASP A 43 6.85 -1.87 -2.95
C ASP A 43 8.22 -1.53 -2.33
N VAL A 44 8.21 -0.64 -1.34
CA VAL A 44 9.42 -0.09 -0.73
C VAL A 44 9.70 -0.76 0.62
N PRO A 45 10.91 -1.30 0.85
CA PRO A 45 11.25 -1.89 2.13
C PRO A 45 11.30 -0.82 3.23
N PRO A 46 10.87 -1.14 4.46
CA PRO A 46 10.91 -0.20 5.56
C PRO A 46 12.35 0.17 5.94
N GLY A 47 12.60 1.47 6.15
CA GLY A 47 13.89 1.97 6.63
C GLY A 47 14.95 2.24 5.54
N ASP A 48 14.62 2.04 4.26
CA ASP A 48 15.49 2.47 3.16
C ASP A 48 15.06 3.86 2.67
N GLU A 49 15.64 4.90 3.26
CA GLU A 49 15.34 6.30 2.94
C GLU A 49 15.54 6.61 1.45
N ASN A 50 16.60 6.09 0.83
CA ASN A 50 16.87 6.32 -0.59
C ASN A 50 15.81 5.68 -1.50
N ALA A 51 15.31 4.50 -1.13
CA ALA A 51 14.25 3.84 -1.87
C ALA A 51 12.91 4.57 -1.69
N ILE A 52 12.62 5.05 -0.48
CA ILE A 52 11.44 5.86 -0.18
C ILE A 52 11.45 7.16 -0.99
N GLU A 53 12.54 7.92 -0.96
CA GLU A 53 12.68 9.17 -1.73
C GLU A 53 12.54 8.94 -3.24
N ALA A 54 13.16 7.89 -3.77
CA ALA A 54 13.07 7.56 -5.19
C ALA A 54 11.65 7.16 -5.62
N ALA A 55 10.93 6.44 -4.76
CA ALA A 55 9.54 6.07 -5.02
C ALA A 55 8.62 7.30 -4.98
N ILE A 56 8.74 8.14 -3.94
CA ILE A 56 7.95 9.38 -3.81
C ILE A 56 8.13 10.28 -5.03
N ALA A 57 9.36 10.43 -5.50
CA ALA A 57 9.69 11.34 -6.61
C ALA A 57 9.00 11.01 -7.95
N VAL A 58 8.53 9.76 -8.12
CA VAL A 58 7.91 9.29 -9.37
C VAL A 58 6.46 8.85 -9.20
N SER A 59 5.94 8.86 -7.98
CA SER A 59 4.59 8.41 -7.69
C SER A 59 3.56 9.50 -7.97
N ASP A 60 2.48 9.13 -8.65
CA ASP A 60 1.29 9.96 -8.82
C ASP A 60 0.38 9.89 -7.58
N PHE A 61 0.45 8.79 -6.85
CA PHE A 61 -0.30 8.57 -5.62
C PHE A 61 0.51 7.69 -4.64
N ILE A 62 0.44 8.00 -3.34
CA ILE A 62 1.14 7.25 -2.29
C ILE A 62 0.15 6.64 -1.32
N ILE A 63 0.26 5.33 -1.10
CA ILE A 63 -0.51 4.61 -0.09
C ILE A 63 0.38 4.42 1.14
N LEU A 64 -0.11 4.81 2.32
CA LEU A 64 0.56 4.64 3.60
C LEU A 64 -0.15 3.54 4.41
N PRO A 65 0.18 2.25 4.20
CA PRO A 65 -0.46 1.19 4.96
C PRO A 65 0.02 1.19 6.41
N THR A 66 -0.94 1.14 7.34
CA THR A 66 -0.64 1.11 8.77
C THR A 66 -1.66 0.28 9.53
N ARG A 67 -1.34 -0.10 10.77
CA ARG A 67 -2.27 -0.71 11.70
C ARG A 67 -2.84 0.35 12.63
N SER A 68 -3.90 0.02 13.35
CA SER A 68 -4.55 0.92 14.32
C SER A 68 -3.78 1.12 15.63
N ALA A 69 -2.59 0.49 15.80
CA ALA A 69 -1.79 0.70 17.01
C ALA A 69 -1.08 2.06 16.97
N ALA A 70 -1.04 2.77 18.10
CA ALA A 70 -0.42 4.09 18.20
C ALA A 70 1.04 4.13 17.73
N ALA A 71 1.81 3.06 17.99
CA ALA A 71 3.20 2.94 17.54
C ALA A 71 3.33 2.81 16.00
N ASP A 72 2.33 2.23 15.34
CA ASP A 72 2.32 2.12 13.89
C ASP A 72 1.88 3.46 13.25
N LEU A 73 0.93 4.15 13.86
CA LEU A 73 0.51 5.49 13.42
C LEU A 73 1.63 6.53 13.56
N SER A 74 2.50 6.43 14.58
CA SER A 74 3.61 7.37 14.73
C SER A 74 4.53 7.39 13.51
N ARG A 75 4.69 6.27 12.82
CA ARG A 75 5.47 6.19 11.57
C ARG A 75 4.80 6.91 10.39
N VAL A 76 3.48 6.95 10.37
CA VAL A 76 2.74 7.72 9.38
C VAL A 76 3.00 9.22 9.58
N TRP A 77 3.02 9.67 10.83
CA TRP A 77 3.33 11.07 11.16
C TRP A 77 4.77 11.45 10.78
N GLU A 78 5.72 10.54 10.95
CA GLU A 78 7.13 10.75 10.54
C GLU A 78 7.27 10.92 9.01
N LEU A 79 6.41 10.27 8.24
CA LEU A 79 6.43 10.36 6.77
C LEU A 79 5.63 11.54 6.22
N ARG A 80 4.81 12.20 7.02
CA ARG A 80 3.90 13.27 6.59
C ARG A 80 4.60 14.35 5.76
N ASP A 81 5.73 14.84 6.24
CA ASP A 81 6.47 15.90 5.55
C ASP A 81 7.10 15.41 4.25
N ALA A 82 7.53 14.15 4.21
CA ALA A 82 8.14 13.56 3.03
C ALA A 82 7.15 13.34 1.89
N VAL A 83 5.91 12.98 2.21
CA VAL A 83 4.84 12.75 1.21
C VAL A 83 4.06 14.02 0.87
N ASN A 84 4.30 15.12 1.61
CA ASN A 84 3.61 16.38 1.39
C ASN A 84 3.94 16.95 0.00
N GLY A 85 2.91 17.15 -0.81
CA GLY A 85 3.06 17.60 -2.21
C GLY A 85 2.76 16.53 -3.25
N THR A 86 2.69 15.26 -2.84
CA THR A 86 2.17 14.16 -3.66
C THR A 86 0.82 13.70 -3.10
N PRO A 87 -0.19 13.46 -3.93
CA PRO A 87 -1.45 12.85 -3.48
C PRO A 87 -1.18 11.58 -2.69
N HIS A 88 -1.73 11.47 -1.49
CA HIS A 88 -1.49 10.33 -0.61
C HIS A 88 -2.70 10.05 0.29
N ALA A 89 -2.82 8.81 0.75
CA ALA A 89 -3.81 8.44 1.76
C ALA A 89 -3.31 7.29 2.65
N VAL A 90 -3.74 7.32 3.92
CA VAL A 90 -3.47 6.26 4.89
C VAL A 90 -4.47 5.12 4.70
N LEU A 91 -3.98 3.90 4.60
CA LEU A 91 -4.80 2.69 4.54
C LEU A 91 -4.69 1.92 5.87
N LEU A 92 -5.77 1.89 6.65
CA LEU A 92 -5.85 1.09 7.86
C LEU A 92 -5.97 -0.40 7.50
N THR A 93 -4.95 -1.16 7.85
CA THR A 93 -4.86 -2.60 7.61
C THR A 93 -4.96 -3.39 8.91
N PHE A 94 -5.22 -4.69 8.82
CA PHE A 94 -5.43 -5.56 9.98
C PHE A 94 -6.52 -5.03 10.93
N ALA A 95 -7.50 -4.34 10.38
CA ALA A 95 -8.57 -3.70 11.14
C ALA A 95 -9.44 -4.73 11.86
N ARG A 96 -9.71 -4.48 13.15
CA ARG A 96 -10.63 -5.27 13.96
C ARG A 96 -11.82 -4.38 14.32
N LYS A 97 -12.93 -4.58 13.62
CA LYS A 97 -14.16 -3.79 13.84
C LYS A 97 -14.63 -3.86 15.30
N GLY A 98 -15.07 -2.72 15.83
CA GLY A 98 -15.57 -2.60 17.20
C GLY A 98 -14.49 -2.56 18.28
N THR A 99 -13.24 -2.30 17.93
CA THR A 99 -12.16 -2.09 18.91
C THR A 99 -11.90 -0.60 19.12
N SER A 100 -11.63 -0.21 20.37
CA SER A 100 -11.28 1.16 20.73
C SER A 100 -10.01 1.66 20.04
N ALA A 101 -9.08 0.75 19.72
CA ALA A 101 -7.85 1.09 19.00
C ALA A 101 -8.16 1.53 17.56
N LEU A 102 -9.10 0.88 16.88
CA LEU A 102 -9.48 1.26 15.53
C LEU A 102 -10.23 2.61 15.52
N GLU A 103 -11.13 2.81 16.47
CA GLU A 103 -11.85 4.08 16.64
C GLU A 103 -10.88 5.24 16.93
N ALA A 104 -9.94 5.05 17.87
CA ALA A 104 -8.93 6.04 18.19
C ALA A 104 -8.00 6.35 17.00
N ALA A 105 -7.70 5.36 16.15
CA ALA A 105 -6.90 5.56 14.94
C ALA A 105 -7.63 6.47 13.94
N ARG A 106 -8.93 6.24 13.70
CA ARG A 106 -9.75 7.11 12.83
C ARG A 106 -9.81 8.55 13.38
N GLU A 107 -10.15 8.68 14.66
CA GLU A 107 -10.20 9.98 15.32
C GLU A 107 -8.86 10.73 15.21
N ALA A 108 -7.72 10.04 15.34
CA ALA A 108 -6.41 10.64 15.20
C ALA A 108 -6.13 11.11 13.76
N LEU A 109 -6.50 10.31 12.75
CA LEU A 109 -6.34 10.70 11.34
C LEU A 109 -7.21 11.91 11.00
N GLU A 110 -8.46 11.93 11.45
CA GLU A 110 -9.39 13.04 11.26
C GLU A 110 -8.90 14.31 11.98
N ALA A 111 -8.47 14.21 13.24
CA ALA A 111 -8.00 15.33 14.04
C ALA A 111 -6.76 16.02 13.46
N GLU A 112 -5.91 15.28 12.78
CA GLU A 112 -4.70 15.76 12.10
C GLU A 112 -4.93 16.11 10.61
N ASP A 113 -6.18 16.05 10.15
CA ASP A 113 -6.56 16.29 8.75
C ASP A 113 -5.71 15.44 7.76
N MET A 114 -5.46 14.17 8.15
CA MET A 114 -4.65 13.25 7.36
C MET A 114 -5.53 12.49 6.38
N PRO A 115 -5.29 12.59 5.05
CA PRO A 115 -6.06 11.85 4.07
C PRO A 115 -6.00 10.34 4.34
N HIS A 116 -7.12 9.67 4.33
CA HIS A 116 -7.22 8.24 4.55
C HIS A 116 -8.35 7.61 3.75
N PHE A 117 -8.21 6.32 3.45
CA PHE A 117 -9.24 5.54 2.78
C PHE A 117 -10.45 5.34 3.69
N GLU A 118 -11.65 5.39 3.12
CA GLU A 118 -12.88 4.97 3.82
C GLU A 118 -12.89 3.46 4.06
N THR A 119 -12.31 2.71 3.12
CA THR A 119 -12.16 1.27 3.23
C THR A 119 -11.01 0.89 4.15
N GLU A 120 -11.29 -0.03 5.05
CA GLU A 120 -10.30 -0.65 5.95
C GLU A 120 -10.11 -2.11 5.61
N ILE A 121 -8.88 -2.57 5.57
CA ILE A 121 -8.59 -3.98 5.30
C ILE A 121 -8.66 -4.78 6.60
N PRO A 122 -9.59 -5.73 6.73
CA PRO A 122 -9.78 -6.46 7.96
C PRO A 122 -8.62 -7.43 8.25
N LEU A 123 -8.41 -7.72 9.53
CA LEU A 123 -7.55 -8.82 9.93
C LEU A 123 -8.21 -10.16 9.56
N ARG A 124 -7.60 -10.90 8.63
CA ARG A 124 -8.10 -12.18 8.14
C ARG A 124 -6.99 -13.21 8.12
N GLU A 125 -7.31 -14.43 8.56
CA GLU A 125 -6.36 -15.53 8.58
C GLU A 125 -6.03 -16.04 7.17
N ASP A 126 -7.04 -16.09 6.31
CA ASP A 126 -6.90 -16.49 4.92
C ASP A 126 -5.95 -15.58 4.11
N MET A 127 -5.88 -14.30 4.44
CA MET A 127 -4.88 -13.39 3.86
C MET A 127 -3.44 -13.74 4.28
N HIS A 128 -3.25 -14.20 5.52
CA HIS A 128 -1.94 -14.68 5.95
C HIS A 128 -1.52 -15.96 5.24
N LEU A 129 -2.49 -16.81 4.93
CA LEU A 129 -2.28 -18.08 4.23
C LEU A 129 -2.10 -17.90 2.71
N ALA A 130 -2.47 -16.74 2.18
CA ALA A 130 -2.35 -16.43 0.75
C ALA A 130 -0.91 -16.17 0.28
N PHE A 131 0.05 -16.02 1.21
CA PHE A 131 1.44 -15.75 0.86
C PHE A 131 2.05 -16.88 0.00
N GLY A 132 2.45 -16.53 -1.23
CA GLY A 132 2.98 -17.48 -2.20
C GLY A 132 1.92 -18.15 -3.09
N TYR A 133 0.68 -17.64 -3.09
CA TYR A 133 -0.38 -18.06 -3.99
C TYR A 133 -0.99 -16.85 -4.70
N CYS A 134 -1.61 -17.07 -5.86
CA CYS A 134 -2.42 -16.03 -6.48
C CYS A 134 -3.65 -15.75 -5.59
N PRO A 135 -3.93 -14.50 -5.22
CA PRO A 135 -5.11 -14.17 -4.43
C PRO A 135 -6.39 -14.63 -5.13
N GLY A 136 -7.30 -15.22 -4.34
CA GLY A 136 -8.61 -15.63 -4.83
C GLY A 136 -9.53 -14.42 -5.17
N PRO A 137 -10.75 -14.70 -5.61
CA PRO A 137 -11.69 -13.65 -6.03
C PRO A 137 -12.21 -12.78 -4.87
N ASP A 138 -12.12 -13.25 -3.63
CA ASP A 138 -12.44 -12.42 -2.45
C ASP A 138 -11.23 -11.58 -2.08
N MET A 139 -11.29 -10.32 -2.45
CA MET A 139 -10.22 -9.34 -2.24
C MET A 139 -10.29 -8.66 -0.86
N HIS A 140 -11.21 -9.06 0.01
CA HIS A 140 -11.36 -8.56 1.40
C HIS A 140 -11.35 -7.04 1.55
N GLY A 141 -11.80 -6.30 0.53
CA GLY A 141 -11.86 -4.84 0.50
C GLY A 141 -10.79 -4.17 -0.37
N TYR A 142 -9.78 -4.88 -0.85
CA TYR A 142 -8.80 -4.28 -1.77
C TYR A 142 -9.41 -3.86 -3.12
N ASP A 143 -10.48 -4.50 -3.55
CA ASP A 143 -11.32 -4.07 -4.68
C ASP A 143 -11.86 -2.65 -4.48
N LYS A 144 -12.38 -2.36 -3.29
CA LYS A 144 -12.88 -1.02 -2.93
C LYS A 144 -11.76 0.00 -2.79
N VAL A 145 -10.62 -0.40 -2.22
CA VAL A 145 -9.43 0.46 -2.17
C VAL A 145 -8.99 0.86 -3.58
N ALA A 146 -9.04 -0.07 -4.54
CA ALA A 146 -8.73 0.24 -5.93
C ALA A 146 -9.72 1.27 -6.52
N ASP A 147 -11.02 1.12 -6.25
CA ASP A 147 -12.04 2.08 -6.68
C ASP A 147 -11.79 3.48 -6.07
N GLU A 148 -11.48 3.56 -4.77
CA GLU A 148 -11.15 4.82 -4.10
C GLU A 148 -9.89 5.47 -4.69
N ILE A 149 -8.83 4.71 -5.00
CA ILE A 149 -7.63 5.23 -5.68
C ILE A 149 -8.01 5.85 -7.02
N MET A 150 -8.81 5.14 -7.82
CA MET A 150 -9.26 5.62 -9.12
C MET A 150 -10.10 6.89 -9.02
N GLU A 151 -10.80 7.11 -7.92
CA GLU A 151 -11.53 8.35 -7.66
C GLU A 151 -10.62 9.49 -7.21
N MET A 152 -9.64 9.22 -6.36
CA MET A 152 -8.70 10.22 -5.85
C MET A 152 -7.71 10.72 -6.93
N MET A 153 -7.48 9.93 -7.99
CA MET A 153 -6.57 10.27 -9.09
C MET A 153 -7.25 11.01 -10.26
N LYS A 154 -8.56 11.29 -10.18
CA LYS A 154 -9.30 12.05 -11.19
C LYS A 154 -9.14 13.56 -11.01
#